data_15781dbfbdeb504b0ff26e221668098f
#
_entry.id   15781dbfbdeb504b0ff26e221668098f
#
_cell.length_a   1.000
_cell.length_b   1.000
_cell.length_c   1.000
_cell.angle_alpha   90.00
_cell.angle_beta   90.00
_cell.angle_gamma   90.00
#
_symmetry.space_group_name_H-M   'P 1'
#
loop_
_entity.id
_entity.type
_entity.pdbx_description
1 polymer ?
#
loop_
_entity_poly.entity_id
_entity_poly.type
_entity_poly.pdbx_seq_one_letter_code
_entity_poly.pdbx_strand_id
1 'polypeptide(L)'
;MPSPSALRTQAWLESPLRSPLGEIELAGMLRNAAGIDPGRMRILRRFTVVLVVEGRAYYRDDRGVSRDLIPGDVILVFPEIAHAYGGVGGSEWGQVYFVFSGPVFELCRSRGLLDPARPIWRLGSPEYWRQRLAEVVSPEAAHRPGAPLRAMGRLLEVLLEMSAAESDASGPGSAEAWLETSRQLLGDRQAAGWPAPQVVARTVGMNYENFRKRFVQLTGESPGRFQKRRRIDWACAAIYQGGHSLKEIADELGFCDVFHFSKAFKQQTGLTPSDYRRGMRGK
;
A
#
# COMPACT_ATOMS: atom_id res chain seq x y z
N MET A 1 37.66 16.43 14.18
CA MET A 1 36.41 15.67 14.41
C MET A 1 35.29 16.67 14.54
N PRO A 2 34.29 16.72 13.66
CA PRO A 2 33.12 17.56 13.90
C PRO A 2 32.45 17.09 15.20
N SER A 3 32.05 18.03 16.06
CA SER A 3 31.26 17.73 17.27
C SER A 3 29.99 17.02 16.87
N PRO A 4 29.53 15.99 17.62
CA PRO A 4 28.27 15.33 17.34
C PRO A 4 27.16 16.37 17.38
N SER A 5 26.35 16.44 16.33
CA SER A 5 25.20 17.34 16.29
C SER A 5 24.29 17.05 17.47
N ALA A 6 23.81 18.12 18.12
CA ALA A 6 22.96 17.95 19.31
C ALA A 6 21.65 17.20 18.99
N LEU A 7 21.23 16.34 19.91
CA LEU A 7 19.93 15.68 19.86
C LEU A 7 18.82 16.74 19.66
N ARG A 8 18.00 16.56 18.62
CA ARG A 8 16.80 17.39 18.38
C ARG A 8 15.56 16.54 18.53
N THR A 9 14.71 16.93 19.48
CA THR A 9 13.46 16.24 19.78
C THR A 9 12.30 17.17 19.48
N GLN A 10 11.31 16.66 18.75
CA GLN A 10 10.02 17.31 18.55
C GLN A 10 8.95 16.35 19.03
N ALA A 11 8.45 16.55 20.25
CA ALA A 11 7.30 15.81 20.75
C ALA A 11 6.01 16.28 20.03
N TRP A 12 5.17 15.35 19.67
CA TRP A 12 3.88 15.59 19.02
C TRP A 12 2.70 15.45 20.00
N LEU A 13 2.96 14.85 21.17
CA LEU A 13 1.99 14.74 22.26
C LEU A 13 2.51 15.44 23.50
N GLU A 14 1.64 16.22 24.15
CA GLU A 14 1.89 16.81 25.47
C GLU A 14 1.55 15.83 26.61
N SER A 15 0.58 14.95 26.36
CA SER A 15 0.13 13.93 27.30
C SER A 15 -0.38 12.68 26.56
N PRO A 16 -0.34 11.49 27.21
CA PRO A 16 -0.85 10.26 26.61
C PRO A 16 -2.32 10.33 26.22
N LEU A 17 -2.67 9.76 25.08
CA LEU A 17 -4.05 9.64 24.58
C LEU A 17 -4.60 8.28 24.97
N ARG A 18 -5.59 8.23 25.88
CA ARG A 18 -6.19 6.99 26.39
C ARG A 18 -7.59 6.77 25.89
N SER A 19 -7.87 5.53 25.46
CA SER A 19 -9.19 5.10 25.00
C SER A 19 -9.45 3.62 25.37
N PRO A 20 -10.69 3.12 25.29
CA PRO A 20 -10.97 1.69 25.47
C PRO A 20 -10.23 0.76 24.50
N LEU A 21 -9.80 1.25 23.34
CA LEU A 21 -9.03 0.48 22.37
C LEU A 21 -7.54 0.38 22.71
N GLY A 22 -7.03 1.31 23.54
CA GLY A 22 -5.62 1.36 23.91
C GLY A 22 -5.15 2.77 24.22
N GLU A 23 -3.84 2.94 24.28
CA GLU A 23 -3.15 4.17 24.62
C GLU A 23 -2.03 4.48 23.62
N ILE A 24 -1.90 5.75 23.20
CA ILE A 24 -0.71 6.30 22.57
C ILE A 24 0.04 7.07 23.65
N GLU A 25 1.16 6.53 24.10
CA GLU A 25 1.93 7.09 25.23
C GLU A 25 2.86 8.21 24.77
N LEU A 26 3.54 8.01 23.64
CA LEU A 26 4.50 8.96 23.06
C LEU A 26 4.36 8.98 21.54
N ALA A 27 4.54 10.16 20.97
CA ALA A 27 4.70 10.34 19.53
C ALA A 27 5.60 11.55 19.26
N GLY A 28 6.42 11.47 18.22
CA GLY A 28 7.28 12.57 17.89
C GLY A 28 8.33 12.25 16.83
N MET A 29 9.24 13.20 16.64
CA MET A 29 10.39 13.09 15.76
C MET A 29 11.67 13.29 16.56
N LEU A 30 12.66 12.44 16.30
CA LEU A 30 14.00 12.53 16.87
C LEU A 30 15.02 12.62 15.74
N ARG A 31 16.00 13.51 15.90
CA ARG A 31 17.19 13.58 15.06
C ARG A 31 18.42 13.47 15.93
N ASN A 32 19.42 12.78 15.40
CA ASN A 32 20.72 12.55 16.08
C ASN A 32 20.56 11.84 17.43
N ALA A 33 19.59 10.95 17.55
CA ALA A 33 19.42 10.14 18.74
C ALA A 33 20.59 9.15 18.86
N ALA A 34 21.15 9.04 20.07
CA ALA A 34 22.05 7.97 20.38
C ALA A 34 21.32 6.64 20.20
N GLY A 35 21.91 5.72 19.44
CA GLY A 35 21.35 4.37 19.27
C GLY A 35 21.44 3.56 20.57
N ILE A 36 20.79 2.41 20.57
CA ILE A 36 20.86 1.42 21.66
C ILE A 36 21.95 0.42 21.27
N ASP A 37 22.99 0.28 22.09
CA ASP A 37 24.06 -0.68 21.87
C ASP A 37 23.49 -2.10 21.64
N PRO A 38 23.80 -2.75 20.50
CA PRO A 38 23.34 -4.13 20.23
C PRO A 38 23.77 -5.15 21.32
N GLY A 39 24.85 -4.89 22.05
CA GLY A 39 25.27 -5.69 23.21
C GLY A 39 24.44 -5.47 24.48
N ARG A 40 23.54 -4.47 24.46
CA ARG A 40 22.68 -4.09 25.59
C ARG A 40 21.25 -3.85 25.11
N MET A 41 20.66 -4.84 24.46
CA MET A 41 19.27 -4.77 23.98
C MET A 41 18.31 -4.48 25.13
N ARG A 42 17.24 -3.76 24.83
CA ARG A 42 16.18 -3.41 25.80
C ARG A 42 14.85 -4.04 25.44
N ILE A 43 14.00 -4.25 26.45
CA ILE A 43 12.58 -4.63 26.30
C ILE A 43 11.74 -3.42 26.70
N LEU A 44 10.94 -2.90 25.76
CA LEU A 44 10.10 -1.71 26.03
C LEU A 44 8.78 -2.01 26.71
N ARG A 45 8.27 -3.23 26.63
CA ARG A 45 6.95 -3.66 27.11
C ARG A 45 5.79 -2.88 26.47
N ARG A 46 6.01 -2.29 25.33
CA ARG A 46 5.06 -1.54 24.51
C ARG A 46 5.32 -1.85 23.04
N PHE A 47 4.28 -1.70 22.24
CA PHE A 47 4.49 -1.61 20.80
C PHE A 47 5.15 -0.27 20.47
N THR A 48 6.03 -0.29 19.50
CA THR A 48 6.58 0.96 18.96
C THR A 48 6.71 0.84 17.44
N VAL A 49 6.20 1.81 16.71
CA VAL A 49 6.52 1.98 15.30
C VAL A 49 7.56 3.08 15.17
N VAL A 50 8.61 2.82 14.38
CA VAL A 50 9.70 3.77 14.12
C VAL A 50 9.91 3.84 12.61
N LEU A 51 9.63 5.00 12.02
CA LEU A 51 9.94 5.30 10.62
C LEU A 51 11.31 5.98 10.53
N VAL A 52 12.23 5.41 9.76
CA VAL A 52 13.50 6.07 9.43
C VAL A 52 13.23 7.15 8.38
N VAL A 53 13.53 8.42 8.69
CA VAL A 53 13.27 9.54 7.78
C VAL A 53 14.53 10.10 7.14
N GLU A 54 15.68 9.94 7.79
CA GLU A 54 16.98 10.39 7.26
C GLU A 54 18.13 9.55 7.82
N GLY A 55 19.27 9.53 7.11
CA GLY A 55 20.47 8.83 7.51
C GLY A 55 20.42 7.32 7.27
N ARG A 56 21.33 6.60 7.94
CA ARG A 56 21.39 5.14 7.93
C ARG A 56 21.29 4.63 9.36
N ALA A 57 20.47 3.62 9.58
CA ALA A 57 20.24 3.03 10.88
C ALA A 57 20.43 1.51 10.84
N TYR A 58 20.41 0.89 12.00
CA TYR A 58 20.40 -0.56 12.14
C TYR A 58 19.26 -0.99 13.07
N TYR A 59 18.86 -2.24 12.93
CA TYR A 59 18.00 -2.96 13.86
C TYR A 59 18.59 -4.33 14.17
N ARG A 60 18.54 -4.75 15.43
CA ARG A 60 18.91 -6.07 15.91
C ARG A 60 17.94 -6.51 17.00
N ASP A 61 17.58 -7.79 17.06
CA ASP A 61 16.78 -8.35 18.14
C ASP A 61 17.31 -9.70 18.62
N ASP A 62 16.75 -10.19 19.72
CA ASP A 62 17.12 -11.46 20.36
C ASP A 62 16.59 -12.70 19.60
N ARG A 63 15.79 -12.50 18.56
CA ARG A 63 15.32 -13.55 17.64
C ARG A 63 16.24 -13.75 16.44
N GLY A 64 17.34 -12.98 16.38
CA GLY A 64 18.34 -13.06 15.33
C GLY A 64 18.05 -12.20 14.10
N VAL A 65 17.04 -11.35 14.12
CA VAL A 65 16.83 -10.37 13.05
C VAL A 65 17.91 -9.30 13.13
N SER A 66 18.62 -9.13 12.04
CA SER A 66 19.71 -8.15 11.88
C SER A 66 19.57 -7.48 10.52
N ARG A 67 19.31 -6.16 10.51
CA ARG A 67 19.09 -5.38 9.28
C ARG A 67 19.73 -4.00 9.37
N ASP A 68 20.27 -3.57 8.24
CA ASP A 68 20.60 -2.17 8.01
C ASP A 68 19.39 -1.49 7.37
N LEU A 69 19.13 -0.27 7.80
CA LEU A 69 17.93 0.49 7.49
C LEU A 69 18.28 1.77 6.75
N ILE A 70 17.40 2.16 5.85
CA ILE A 70 17.48 3.38 5.06
C ILE A 70 16.18 4.19 5.21
N PRO A 71 16.14 5.47 4.80
CA PRO A 71 14.90 6.25 4.83
C PRO A 71 13.75 5.55 4.10
N GLY A 72 12.59 5.49 4.75
CA GLY A 72 11.41 4.74 4.30
C GLY A 72 11.28 3.34 4.88
N ASP A 73 12.30 2.84 5.59
CA ASP A 73 12.17 1.60 6.36
C ASP A 73 11.46 1.89 7.70
N VAL A 74 10.64 0.95 8.14
CA VAL A 74 9.88 1.02 9.40
C VAL A 74 10.28 -0.15 10.29
N ILE A 75 10.52 0.16 11.56
CA ILE A 75 10.70 -0.83 12.63
C ILE A 75 9.38 -0.97 13.39
N LEU A 76 8.90 -2.19 13.55
CA LEU A 76 7.83 -2.51 14.48
C LEU A 76 8.42 -3.26 15.68
N VAL A 77 8.42 -2.61 16.84
CA VAL A 77 8.89 -3.18 18.11
C VAL A 77 7.72 -3.84 18.83
N PHE A 78 7.96 -5.03 19.35
CA PHE A 78 6.98 -5.80 20.12
C PHE A 78 7.32 -5.79 21.62
N PRO A 79 6.31 -5.85 22.50
CA PRO A 79 6.47 -5.63 23.94
C PRO A 79 7.47 -6.56 24.64
N GLU A 80 7.61 -7.80 24.17
CA GLU A 80 8.44 -8.84 24.81
C GLU A 80 9.78 -9.08 24.12
N ILE A 81 10.03 -8.45 22.95
CA ILE A 81 11.26 -8.71 22.17
C ILE A 81 12.36 -7.75 22.61
N ALA A 82 13.48 -8.31 23.06
CA ALA A 82 14.66 -7.51 23.30
C ALA A 82 15.26 -7.03 21.98
N HIS A 83 15.51 -5.74 21.88
CA HIS A 83 15.95 -5.12 20.61
C HIS A 83 16.90 -3.96 20.83
N ALA A 84 17.64 -3.65 19.78
CA ALA A 84 18.48 -2.47 19.66
C ALA A 84 18.33 -1.86 18.25
N TYR A 85 18.29 -0.55 18.17
CA TYR A 85 18.34 0.19 16.91
C TYR A 85 19.00 1.56 17.11
N GLY A 86 19.55 2.12 16.03
CA GLY A 86 20.25 3.40 16.09
C GLY A 86 20.99 3.72 14.81
N GLY A 87 21.71 4.84 14.77
CA GLY A 87 22.54 5.23 13.64
C GLY A 87 23.74 4.32 13.44
N VAL A 88 24.05 3.99 12.19
CA VAL A 88 25.21 3.16 11.84
C VAL A 88 26.50 3.94 12.07
N GLY A 89 27.44 3.37 12.86
CA GLY A 89 28.77 3.97 13.07
C GLY A 89 28.75 5.35 13.73
N GLY A 90 27.68 5.70 14.49
CA GLY A 90 27.51 7.01 15.09
C GLY A 90 27.08 8.09 14.08
N SER A 91 26.64 7.69 12.89
CA SER A 91 26.11 8.62 11.89
C SER A 91 24.84 9.32 12.35
N GLU A 92 24.64 10.53 11.88
CA GLU A 92 23.37 11.23 12.06
C GLU A 92 22.23 10.48 11.40
N TRP A 93 21.13 10.34 12.12
CA TRP A 93 19.90 9.73 11.61
C TRP A 93 18.68 10.36 12.24
N GLY A 94 17.54 10.26 11.56
CA GLY A 94 16.27 10.80 12.01
C GLY A 94 15.18 9.78 11.95
N GLN A 95 14.28 9.85 12.93
CA GLN A 95 13.16 8.94 13.07
C GLN A 95 11.88 9.67 13.49
N VAL A 96 10.74 9.15 13.02
CA VAL A 96 9.42 9.40 13.60
C VAL A 96 9.05 8.16 14.39
N TYR A 97 8.50 8.34 15.59
CA TYR A 97 8.14 7.24 16.46
C TYR A 97 6.76 7.42 17.11
N PHE A 98 6.10 6.28 17.34
CA PHE A 98 4.92 6.16 18.19
C PHE A 98 5.13 5.01 19.16
N VAL A 99 4.87 5.27 20.46
CA VAL A 99 4.84 4.24 21.51
C VAL A 99 3.38 4.06 21.92
N PHE A 100 2.88 2.83 21.85
CA PHE A 100 1.47 2.56 22.05
C PHE A 100 1.24 1.16 22.65
N SER A 101 0.04 0.96 23.20
CA SER A 101 -0.39 -0.31 23.76
C SER A 101 -1.91 -0.44 23.68
N GLY A 102 -2.42 -1.64 23.93
CA GLY A 102 -3.85 -1.87 24.09
C GLY A 102 -4.41 -3.08 23.35
N PRO A 103 -5.64 -3.48 23.67
CA PRO A 103 -6.25 -4.71 23.19
C PRO A 103 -6.41 -4.77 21.67
N VAL A 104 -6.59 -3.64 20.99
CA VAL A 104 -6.70 -3.63 19.53
C VAL A 104 -5.40 -4.07 18.85
N PHE A 105 -4.23 -3.68 19.36
CA PHE A 105 -2.94 -4.05 18.80
C PHE A 105 -2.57 -5.50 19.12
N GLU A 106 -2.94 -5.99 20.30
CA GLU A 106 -2.81 -7.42 20.65
C GLU A 106 -3.71 -8.29 19.75
N LEU A 107 -4.91 -7.82 19.41
CA LEU A 107 -5.77 -8.49 18.45
C LEU A 107 -5.11 -8.54 17.06
N CYS A 108 -4.58 -7.41 16.57
CA CYS A 108 -3.87 -7.37 15.28
C CYS A 108 -2.69 -8.33 15.26
N ARG A 109 -1.92 -8.38 16.34
CA ARG A 109 -0.81 -9.34 16.50
C ARG A 109 -1.30 -10.78 16.47
N SER A 110 -2.34 -11.12 17.24
CA SER A 110 -2.89 -12.49 17.32
C SER A 110 -3.47 -12.98 15.97
N ARG A 111 -3.84 -12.04 15.10
CA ARG A 111 -4.35 -12.29 13.74
C ARG A 111 -3.26 -12.23 12.67
N GLY A 112 -1.99 -12.03 13.04
CA GLY A 112 -0.87 -11.96 12.11
C GLY A 112 -0.79 -10.68 11.28
N LEU A 113 -1.61 -9.65 11.60
CA LEU A 113 -1.54 -8.33 10.95
C LEU A 113 -0.29 -7.55 11.39
N LEU A 114 0.13 -7.74 12.64
CA LEU A 114 1.40 -7.29 13.18
C LEU A 114 2.22 -8.52 13.53
N ASP A 115 3.18 -8.88 12.67
CA ASP A 115 3.93 -10.13 12.78
C ASP A 115 5.31 -9.92 13.41
N PRO A 116 5.56 -10.49 14.62
CA PRO A 116 6.87 -10.39 15.25
C PRO A 116 8.02 -11.06 14.50
N ALA A 117 7.73 -11.95 13.53
CA ALA A 117 8.74 -12.55 12.67
C ALA A 117 9.21 -11.60 11.56
N ARG A 118 8.41 -10.54 11.28
CA ARG A 118 8.71 -9.52 10.28
C ARG A 118 8.68 -8.11 10.87
N PRO A 119 9.62 -7.77 11.78
CA PRO A 119 9.62 -6.50 12.50
C PRO A 119 10.09 -5.32 11.64
N ILE A 120 10.57 -5.55 10.41
CA ILE A 120 11.08 -4.51 9.52
C ILE A 120 10.23 -4.51 8.25
N TRP A 121 9.65 -3.35 7.94
CA TRP A 121 8.90 -3.09 6.72
C TRP A 121 9.65 -2.12 5.83
N ARG A 122 9.73 -2.42 4.53
CA ARG A 122 10.41 -1.58 3.53
C ARG A 122 9.40 -0.88 2.65
N LEU A 123 9.04 0.35 3.02
CA LEU A 123 7.91 1.06 2.42
C LEU A 123 8.32 2.12 1.39
N GLY A 124 9.57 2.60 1.41
CA GLY A 124 9.96 3.77 0.61
C GLY A 124 9.23 5.05 1.04
N SER A 125 9.32 6.09 0.23
CA SER A 125 8.58 7.37 0.40
C SER A 125 8.49 7.88 1.85
N PRO A 126 9.63 8.16 2.53
CA PRO A 126 9.64 8.49 3.97
C PRO A 126 8.81 9.73 4.30
N GLU A 127 8.73 10.70 3.40
CA GLU A 127 7.97 11.93 3.61
C GLU A 127 6.46 11.68 3.60
N TYR A 128 5.96 10.81 2.72
CA TYR A 128 4.56 10.41 2.71
C TYR A 128 4.15 9.79 4.05
N TRP A 129 4.91 8.79 4.51
CA TRP A 129 4.61 8.11 5.77
C TRP A 129 4.79 9.00 7.00
N ARG A 130 5.78 9.91 6.97
CA ARG A 130 5.95 10.92 8.01
C ARG A 130 4.70 11.79 8.15
N GLN A 131 4.15 12.25 7.03
CA GLN A 131 2.93 13.05 7.01
C GLN A 131 1.72 12.27 7.52
N ARG A 132 1.52 11.03 7.04
CA ARG A 132 0.45 10.15 7.51
C ARG A 132 0.50 9.90 9.02
N LEU A 133 1.69 9.68 9.57
CA LEU A 133 1.88 9.54 11.03
C LEU A 133 1.60 10.85 11.78
N ALA A 134 2.02 12.01 11.25
CA ALA A 134 1.75 13.30 11.89
C ALA A 134 0.25 13.61 11.97
N GLU A 135 -0.55 13.19 10.99
CA GLU A 135 -2.01 13.36 10.97
C GLU A 135 -2.71 12.60 12.11
N VAL A 136 -2.11 11.52 12.64
CA VAL A 136 -2.68 10.74 13.76
C VAL A 136 -2.92 11.60 14.97
N VAL A 137 -2.00 12.49 15.29
CA VAL A 137 -1.97 13.32 16.50
C VAL A 137 -2.00 14.82 16.20
N SER A 138 -2.61 15.21 15.07
CA SER A 138 -2.66 16.62 14.68
C SER A 138 -3.36 17.49 15.75
N PRO A 139 -2.88 18.71 16.04
CA PRO A 139 -3.46 19.61 17.05
C PRO A 139 -4.95 19.86 16.83
N GLU A 140 -5.39 19.97 15.58
CA GLU A 140 -6.78 20.17 15.19
C GLU A 140 -7.68 18.98 15.59
N ALA A 141 -7.11 17.78 15.60
CA ALA A 141 -7.81 16.56 16.00
C ALA A 141 -7.87 16.40 17.53
N ALA A 142 -6.87 16.93 18.25
CA ALA A 142 -6.73 16.78 19.70
C ALA A 142 -7.84 17.48 20.50
N HIS A 143 -8.40 18.59 19.99
CA HIS A 143 -9.43 19.37 20.67
C HIS A 143 -10.87 18.94 20.39
N ARG A 144 -11.09 17.89 19.58
CA ARG A 144 -12.44 17.40 19.25
C ARG A 144 -12.92 16.34 20.27
N PRO A 145 -14.23 16.30 20.59
CA PRO A 145 -14.78 15.22 21.41
C PRO A 145 -14.42 13.85 20.85
N GLY A 146 -13.93 12.93 21.71
CA GLY A 146 -13.49 11.61 21.31
C GLY A 146 -12.12 11.58 20.60
N ALA A 147 -11.30 12.62 20.73
CA ALA A 147 -9.96 12.71 20.14
C ALA A 147 -9.08 11.48 20.41
N PRO A 148 -8.98 10.93 21.64
CA PRO A 148 -8.15 9.75 21.87
C PRO A 148 -8.60 8.52 21.08
N LEU A 149 -9.91 8.28 20.98
CA LEU A 149 -10.46 7.15 20.22
C LEU A 149 -10.20 7.31 18.71
N ARG A 150 -10.34 8.53 18.21
CA ARG A 150 -10.03 8.82 16.77
C ARG A 150 -8.56 8.68 16.46
N ALA A 151 -7.67 9.18 17.34
CA ALA A 151 -6.22 9.03 17.18
C ALA A 151 -5.83 7.55 17.15
N MET A 152 -6.44 6.73 18.01
CA MET A 152 -6.24 5.30 18.04
C MET A 152 -6.70 4.63 16.73
N GLY A 153 -7.88 4.99 16.23
CA GLY A 153 -8.40 4.49 14.95
C GLY A 153 -7.48 4.86 13.78
N ARG A 154 -6.99 6.11 13.73
CA ARG A 154 -6.04 6.56 12.70
C ARG A 154 -4.69 5.87 12.79
N LEU A 155 -4.16 5.66 14.00
CA LEU A 155 -2.90 4.91 14.16
C LEU A 155 -3.06 3.48 13.64
N LEU A 156 -4.17 2.82 13.98
CA LEU A 156 -4.46 1.49 13.47
C LEU A 156 -4.57 1.48 11.93
N GLU A 157 -5.30 2.43 11.34
CA GLU A 157 -5.42 2.58 9.89
C GLU A 157 -4.04 2.71 9.23
N VAL A 158 -3.18 3.62 9.71
CA VAL A 158 -1.83 3.82 9.16
C VAL A 158 -0.97 2.56 9.30
N LEU A 159 -1.03 1.85 10.43
CA LEU A 159 -0.30 0.60 10.62
C LEU A 159 -0.77 -0.50 9.65
N LEU A 160 -2.06 -0.60 9.38
CA LEU A 160 -2.61 -1.54 8.39
C LEU A 160 -2.24 -1.17 6.97
N GLU A 161 -2.26 0.13 6.61
CA GLU A 161 -1.76 0.62 5.33
C GLU A 161 -0.27 0.29 5.14
N MET A 162 0.56 0.51 6.16
CA MET A 162 1.98 0.16 6.14
C MET A 162 2.20 -1.34 5.97
N SER A 163 1.44 -2.17 6.70
CA SER A 163 1.51 -3.63 6.59
C SER A 163 1.12 -4.13 5.21
N ALA A 164 0.08 -3.54 4.61
CA ALA A 164 -0.33 -3.84 3.23
C ALA A 164 0.75 -3.42 2.21
N ALA A 165 1.27 -2.19 2.33
CA ALA A 165 2.33 -1.68 1.45
C ALA A 165 3.62 -2.52 1.54
N GLU A 166 3.99 -3.02 2.73
CA GLU A 166 5.13 -3.93 2.91
C GLU A 166 4.86 -5.29 2.24
N SER A 167 3.65 -5.83 2.39
CA SER A 167 3.24 -7.07 1.75
C SER A 167 3.31 -6.95 0.22
N ASP A 168 2.90 -5.81 -0.33
CA ASP A 168 3.03 -5.49 -1.75
C ASP A 168 4.50 -5.35 -2.19
N ALA A 169 5.37 -4.85 -1.32
CA ALA A 169 6.80 -4.66 -1.60
C ALA A 169 7.65 -5.94 -1.41
N SER A 170 7.30 -6.80 -0.44
CA SER A 170 8.14 -7.92 0.03
C SER A 170 7.67 -9.29 -0.42
N GLY A 171 6.41 -9.39 -0.86
CA GLY A 171 5.84 -10.65 -1.33
C GLY A 171 6.22 -10.94 -2.79
N PRO A 172 5.72 -12.05 -3.34
CA PRO A 172 5.50 -12.14 -4.78
C PRO A 172 4.64 -10.96 -5.29
N GLY A 173 4.28 -10.01 -4.44
CA GLY A 173 3.59 -8.73 -4.58
C GLY A 173 4.27 -7.67 -5.43
N SER A 174 5.56 -7.73 -5.73
CA SER A 174 6.06 -7.05 -6.93
C SER A 174 5.44 -7.66 -8.19
N ALA A 175 4.98 -8.91 -8.09
CA ALA A 175 4.17 -9.56 -9.12
C ALA A 175 2.71 -9.07 -9.10
N GLU A 176 2.12 -8.73 -7.95
CA GLU A 176 0.73 -8.29 -7.82
C GLU A 176 0.54 -6.80 -8.10
N ALA A 177 1.45 -5.94 -7.66
CA ALA A 177 1.39 -4.50 -7.97
C ALA A 177 1.45 -4.23 -9.48
N TRP A 178 2.37 -4.88 -10.21
CA TRP A 178 2.39 -4.77 -11.67
C TRP A 178 1.14 -5.39 -12.31
N LEU A 179 0.59 -6.46 -11.71
CA LEU A 179 -0.62 -7.12 -12.21
C LEU A 179 -1.84 -6.22 -12.04
N GLU A 180 -2.01 -5.60 -10.87
CA GLU A 180 -3.11 -4.67 -10.63
C GLU A 180 -3.02 -3.44 -11.52
N THR A 181 -1.83 -2.82 -11.63
CA THR A 181 -1.58 -1.75 -12.61
C THR A 181 -1.90 -2.20 -14.03
N SER A 182 -1.52 -3.44 -14.39
CA SER A 182 -1.80 -3.99 -15.71
C SER A 182 -3.28 -4.24 -15.95
N ARG A 183 -4.01 -4.74 -14.95
CA ARG A 183 -5.46 -4.93 -15.01
C ARG A 183 -6.18 -3.59 -15.20
N GLN A 184 -5.76 -2.57 -14.47
CA GLN A 184 -6.32 -1.22 -14.59
C GLN A 184 -6.03 -0.64 -15.98
N LEU A 185 -4.77 -0.64 -16.44
CA LEU A 185 -4.41 -0.12 -17.76
C LEU A 185 -5.07 -0.89 -18.92
N LEU A 186 -5.18 -2.22 -18.82
CA LEU A 186 -5.87 -3.04 -19.81
C LEU A 186 -7.39 -2.92 -19.73
N GLY A 187 -7.91 -2.63 -18.53
CA GLY A 187 -9.35 -2.60 -18.25
C GLY A 187 -10.02 -1.28 -18.55
N ASP A 188 -9.26 -0.19 -18.66
CA ASP A 188 -9.79 1.16 -18.79
C ASP A 188 -9.37 1.80 -20.13
N ARG A 189 -10.33 2.54 -20.71
CA ARG A 189 -10.06 3.34 -21.92
C ARG A 189 -9.29 4.60 -21.53
N GLN A 190 -8.12 4.77 -22.11
CA GLN A 190 -7.31 5.98 -21.99
C GLN A 190 -7.75 7.07 -22.97
N ALA A 191 -7.25 8.31 -22.82
CA ALA A 191 -7.52 9.39 -23.75
C ALA A 191 -7.11 9.06 -25.20
N ALA A 192 -6.05 8.27 -25.38
CA ALA A 192 -5.56 7.78 -26.68
C ALA A 192 -6.20 6.45 -27.13
N GLY A 193 -7.26 5.99 -26.45
CA GLY A 193 -7.91 4.70 -26.73
C GLY A 193 -7.48 3.58 -25.80
N TRP A 194 -7.67 2.34 -26.21
CA TRP A 194 -7.28 1.16 -25.44
C TRP A 194 -5.79 0.85 -25.66
N PRO A 195 -4.94 0.86 -24.63
CA PRO A 195 -3.51 0.65 -24.80
C PRO A 195 -3.24 -0.79 -25.27
N ALA A 196 -2.33 -0.95 -26.24
CA ALA A 196 -1.92 -2.29 -26.65
C ALA A 196 -1.23 -3.02 -25.47
N PRO A 197 -1.44 -4.34 -25.29
CA PRO A 197 -0.81 -5.10 -24.20
C PRO A 197 0.72 -4.99 -24.16
N GLN A 198 1.37 -4.76 -25.30
CA GLN A 198 2.80 -4.51 -25.38
C GLN A 198 3.22 -3.16 -24.76
N VAL A 199 2.36 -2.15 -24.86
CA VAL A 199 2.57 -0.84 -24.22
C VAL A 199 2.44 -1.01 -22.72
N VAL A 200 1.40 -1.70 -22.25
CA VAL A 200 1.19 -1.98 -20.82
C VAL A 200 2.38 -2.77 -20.25
N ALA A 201 2.89 -3.78 -20.96
CA ALA A 201 4.08 -4.52 -20.53
C ALA A 201 5.27 -3.59 -20.28
N ARG A 202 5.53 -2.65 -21.19
CA ARG A 202 6.61 -1.67 -21.06
C ARG A 202 6.37 -0.71 -19.87
N THR A 203 5.15 -0.26 -19.69
CA THR A 203 4.78 0.63 -18.57
C THR A 203 5.06 -0.01 -17.20
N VAL A 204 4.86 -1.32 -17.09
CA VAL A 204 5.17 -2.07 -15.85
C VAL A 204 6.60 -2.65 -15.84
N GLY A 205 7.48 -2.17 -16.71
CA GLY A 205 8.90 -2.52 -16.72
C GLY A 205 9.23 -3.94 -17.21
N MET A 206 8.36 -4.57 -18.03
CA MET A 206 8.54 -5.94 -18.50
C MET A 206 8.63 -6.03 -20.02
N ASN A 207 9.41 -7.01 -20.53
CA ASN A 207 9.24 -7.43 -21.91
C ASN A 207 7.91 -8.19 -22.07
N TYR A 208 7.31 -8.10 -23.27
CA TYR A 208 5.96 -8.63 -23.52
C TYR A 208 5.83 -10.14 -23.30
N GLU A 209 6.82 -10.95 -23.61
CA GLU A 209 6.76 -12.40 -23.44
C GLU A 209 6.72 -12.81 -21.95
N ASN A 210 7.57 -12.18 -21.12
CA ASN A 210 7.54 -12.40 -19.67
C ASN A 210 6.23 -11.88 -19.07
N PHE A 211 5.80 -10.69 -19.48
CA PHE A 211 4.53 -10.11 -19.08
C PHE A 211 3.36 -11.06 -19.37
N ARG A 212 3.27 -11.54 -20.63
CA ARG A 212 2.20 -12.45 -21.06
C ARG A 212 2.20 -13.76 -20.26
N LYS A 213 3.36 -14.40 -20.09
CA LYS A 213 3.48 -15.66 -19.32
C LYS A 213 3.02 -15.48 -17.89
N ARG A 214 3.52 -14.45 -17.20
CA ARG A 214 3.18 -14.17 -15.78
C ARG A 214 1.72 -13.76 -15.64
N PHE A 215 1.19 -12.95 -16.55
CA PHE A 215 -0.21 -12.53 -16.54
C PHE A 215 -1.13 -13.74 -16.68
N VAL A 216 -0.86 -14.68 -17.62
CA VAL A 216 -1.63 -15.93 -17.75
C VAL A 216 -1.51 -16.78 -16.51
N GLN A 217 -0.32 -16.93 -15.94
CA GLN A 217 -0.11 -17.72 -14.71
C GLN A 217 -0.95 -17.21 -13.53
N LEU A 218 -1.09 -15.89 -13.39
CA LEU A 218 -1.79 -15.27 -12.26
C LEU A 218 -3.29 -15.05 -12.50
N THR A 219 -3.73 -14.90 -13.77
CA THR A 219 -5.13 -14.57 -14.10
C THR A 219 -5.88 -15.70 -14.79
N GLY A 220 -5.18 -16.70 -15.29
CA GLY A 220 -5.75 -17.79 -16.11
C GLY A 220 -6.06 -17.39 -17.55
N GLU A 221 -5.88 -16.13 -17.95
CA GLU A 221 -6.17 -15.64 -19.32
C GLU A 221 -5.07 -14.71 -19.84
N SER A 222 -4.94 -14.61 -21.18
CA SER A 222 -3.94 -13.71 -21.77
C SER A 222 -4.35 -12.24 -21.61
N PRO A 223 -3.38 -11.28 -21.57
CA PRO A 223 -3.66 -9.85 -21.49
C PRO A 223 -4.62 -9.34 -22.56
N GLY A 224 -4.47 -9.84 -23.81
CA GLY A 224 -5.36 -9.47 -24.91
C GLY A 224 -6.79 -10.02 -24.73
N ARG A 225 -6.93 -11.25 -24.15
CA ARG A 225 -8.25 -11.82 -23.86
C ARG A 225 -8.93 -11.06 -22.72
N PHE A 226 -8.17 -10.75 -21.66
CA PHE A 226 -8.63 -9.89 -20.55
C PHE A 226 -9.14 -8.56 -21.08
N GLN A 227 -8.35 -7.85 -21.88
CA GLN A 227 -8.72 -6.56 -22.47
C GLN A 227 -9.97 -6.65 -23.34
N LYS A 228 -10.04 -7.71 -24.20
CA LYS A 228 -11.23 -7.93 -25.06
C LYS A 228 -12.50 -8.11 -24.21
N ARG A 229 -12.41 -8.87 -23.12
CA ARG A 229 -13.53 -9.05 -22.19
C ARG A 229 -13.95 -7.71 -21.57
N ARG A 230 -13.00 -6.92 -21.06
CA ARG A 230 -13.28 -5.59 -20.48
C ARG A 230 -13.93 -4.64 -21.49
N ARG A 231 -13.52 -4.67 -22.76
CA ARG A 231 -14.19 -3.89 -23.83
C ARG A 231 -15.65 -4.31 -24.03
N ILE A 232 -15.94 -5.61 -23.95
CA ILE A 232 -17.33 -6.09 -24.06
C ILE A 232 -18.15 -5.73 -22.81
N ASP A 233 -17.57 -5.81 -21.61
CA ASP A 233 -18.23 -5.35 -20.38
C ASP A 233 -18.63 -3.87 -20.50
N TRP A 234 -17.72 -3.04 -21.01
CA TRP A 234 -18.00 -1.62 -21.29
C TRP A 234 -19.12 -1.46 -22.35
N ALA A 235 -19.10 -2.26 -23.41
CA ALA A 235 -20.17 -2.25 -24.41
C ALA A 235 -21.54 -2.59 -23.81
N CYS A 236 -21.60 -3.58 -22.91
CA CYS A 236 -22.82 -3.92 -22.19
C CYS A 236 -23.38 -2.72 -21.40
N ALA A 237 -22.49 -2.01 -20.68
CA ALA A 237 -22.88 -0.81 -19.95
C ALA A 237 -23.35 0.33 -20.87
N ALA A 238 -22.63 0.59 -21.98
CA ALA A 238 -23.02 1.61 -22.95
C ALA A 238 -24.37 1.30 -23.64
N ILE A 239 -24.62 0.02 -23.97
CA ILE A 239 -25.91 -0.42 -24.52
C ILE A 239 -27.04 -0.23 -23.49
N TYR A 240 -26.77 -0.54 -22.21
CA TYR A 240 -27.73 -0.39 -21.11
C TYR A 240 -28.09 1.09 -20.88
N GLN A 241 -27.10 1.98 -20.82
CA GLN A 241 -27.32 3.41 -20.65
C GLN A 241 -28.07 4.06 -21.82
N GLY A 242 -27.98 3.49 -23.02
CA GLY A 242 -28.56 4.04 -24.23
C GLY A 242 -27.79 5.26 -24.75
N GLY A 243 -28.31 5.91 -25.78
CA GLY A 243 -27.70 7.15 -26.33
C GLY A 243 -26.68 6.92 -27.44
N HIS A 244 -26.08 5.72 -27.54
CA HIS A 244 -25.10 5.39 -28.56
C HIS A 244 -25.63 4.35 -29.56
N SER A 245 -25.34 4.52 -30.84
CA SER A 245 -25.56 3.51 -31.87
C SER A 245 -24.55 2.36 -31.70
N LEU A 246 -24.86 1.18 -32.23
CA LEU A 246 -23.92 0.04 -32.18
C LEU A 246 -22.66 0.32 -32.99
N LYS A 247 -22.71 1.20 -33.99
CA LYS A 247 -21.57 1.64 -34.76
C LYS A 247 -20.64 2.52 -33.91
N GLU A 248 -21.19 3.53 -33.23
CA GLU A 248 -20.42 4.38 -32.31
C GLU A 248 -19.74 3.56 -31.21
N ILE A 249 -20.46 2.60 -30.62
CA ILE A 249 -19.87 1.69 -29.62
C ILE A 249 -18.73 0.87 -30.21
N ALA A 250 -18.88 0.32 -31.43
CA ALA A 250 -17.83 -0.44 -32.10
C ALA A 250 -16.59 0.42 -32.38
N ASP A 251 -16.79 1.64 -32.88
CA ASP A 251 -15.72 2.60 -33.16
C ASP A 251 -14.98 3.01 -31.86
N GLU A 252 -15.71 3.33 -30.80
CA GLU A 252 -15.13 3.68 -29.50
C GLU A 252 -14.32 2.55 -28.85
N LEU A 253 -14.74 1.31 -29.09
CA LEU A 253 -14.02 0.14 -28.62
C LEU A 253 -12.85 -0.25 -29.51
N GLY A 254 -12.63 0.46 -30.62
CA GLY A 254 -11.54 0.20 -31.55
C GLY A 254 -11.71 -1.11 -32.34
N PHE A 255 -12.95 -1.49 -32.61
CA PHE A 255 -13.22 -2.56 -33.58
C PHE A 255 -13.18 -1.97 -35.00
N CYS A 256 -12.66 -2.75 -35.96
CA CYS A 256 -12.55 -2.32 -37.36
C CYS A 256 -13.94 -2.12 -38.02
N ASP A 257 -14.96 -2.82 -37.54
CA ASP A 257 -16.34 -2.68 -38.00
C ASP A 257 -17.33 -3.30 -37.01
N VAL A 258 -18.63 -3.03 -37.24
CA VAL A 258 -19.75 -3.53 -36.41
C VAL A 258 -19.88 -5.06 -36.46
N PHE A 259 -19.44 -5.72 -37.54
CA PHE A 259 -19.53 -7.17 -37.67
C PHE A 259 -18.52 -7.87 -36.76
N HIS A 260 -17.28 -7.40 -36.74
CA HIS A 260 -16.24 -7.88 -35.81
C HIS A 260 -16.63 -7.62 -34.37
N PHE A 261 -17.18 -6.44 -34.06
CA PHE A 261 -17.76 -6.13 -32.75
C PHE A 261 -18.87 -7.11 -32.38
N SER A 262 -19.88 -7.29 -33.27
CA SER A 262 -21.03 -8.17 -32.98
C SER A 262 -20.61 -9.61 -32.78
N LYS A 263 -19.64 -10.11 -33.54
CA LYS A 263 -19.07 -11.46 -33.36
C LYS A 263 -18.37 -11.60 -32.01
N ALA A 264 -17.53 -10.61 -31.63
CA ALA A 264 -16.84 -10.61 -30.35
C ALA A 264 -17.81 -10.52 -29.16
N PHE A 265 -18.82 -9.67 -29.27
CA PHE A 265 -19.87 -9.47 -28.27
C PHE A 265 -20.67 -10.77 -28.07
N LYS A 266 -21.17 -11.40 -29.17
CA LYS A 266 -21.90 -12.66 -29.09
C LYS A 266 -21.04 -13.79 -28.52
N GLN A 267 -19.77 -13.86 -28.87
CA GLN A 267 -18.84 -14.86 -28.32
C GLN A 267 -18.69 -14.74 -26.79
N GLN A 268 -18.75 -13.51 -26.26
CA GLN A 268 -18.55 -13.24 -24.84
C GLN A 268 -19.86 -13.30 -24.03
N THR A 269 -20.98 -12.82 -24.58
CA THR A 269 -22.26 -12.67 -23.88
C THR A 269 -23.32 -13.71 -24.24
N GLY A 270 -23.10 -14.47 -25.33
CA GLY A 270 -24.07 -15.41 -25.90
C GLY A 270 -25.14 -14.76 -26.80
N LEU A 271 -25.29 -13.42 -26.76
CA LEU A 271 -26.31 -12.67 -27.53
C LEU A 271 -25.65 -11.72 -28.51
N THR A 272 -26.38 -11.37 -29.60
CA THR A 272 -25.92 -10.25 -30.43
C THR A 272 -26.14 -8.92 -29.70
N PRO A 273 -25.36 -7.85 -30.00
CA PRO A 273 -25.60 -6.52 -29.41
C PRO A 273 -27.02 -6.00 -29.60
N SER A 274 -27.64 -6.32 -30.76
CA SER A 274 -29.03 -5.93 -31.08
C SER A 274 -30.04 -6.68 -30.21
N ASP A 275 -29.85 -7.99 -30.00
CA ASP A 275 -30.72 -8.79 -29.14
C ASP A 275 -30.56 -8.41 -27.67
N TYR A 276 -29.30 -8.17 -27.23
CA TYR A 276 -29.00 -7.68 -25.90
C TYR A 276 -29.71 -6.34 -25.64
N ARG A 277 -29.61 -5.38 -26.58
CA ARG A 277 -30.33 -4.07 -26.52
C ARG A 277 -31.84 -4.25 -26.45
N ARG A 278 -32.41 -5.15 -27.25
CA ARG A 278 -33.83 -5.43 -27.26
C ARG A 278 -34.32 -6.01 -25.93
N GLY A 279 -33.57 -6.92 -25.36
CA GLY A 279 -33.88 -7.52 -24.06
C GLY A 279 -33.89 -6.50 -22.91
N MET A 280 -33.05 -5.46 -22.99
CA MET A 280 -32.96 -4.42 -21.97
C MET A 280 -34.10 -3.37 -22.05
N ARG A 281 -34.73 -3.17 -23.24
CA ARG A 281 -35.78 -2.19 -23.40
C ARG A 281 -37.16 -2.64 -22.91
N GLY A 282 -37.27 -3.88 -22.39
CA GLY A 282 -38.53 -4.45 -21.95
C GLY A 282 -39.54 -4.66 -23.10
N LYS A 283 -40.32 -5.73 -23.04
CA LYS A 283 -41.50 -5.84 -23.91
C LYS A 283 -42.47 -4.71 -23.63
#